data_f5f480c8b5adea4593a7c9fcb23689e2
#
_entry.id   f5f480c8b5adea4593a7c9fcb23689e2
#
_cell.length_a   1.000
_cell.length_b   1.000
_cell.length_c   1.000
_cell.angle_alpha   90.00
_cell.angle_beta   90.00
_cell.angle_gamma   90.00
#
_symmetry.space_group_name_H-M   'P 1'
#
loop_
_entity.id
_entity.type
_entity.pdbx_description
1 polymer ?
#
loop_
_entity_poly.entity_id
_entity_poly.type
_entity_poly.pdbx_seq_one_letter_code
_entity_poly.pdbx_strand_id
1 'polypeptide(L)'
;MNSAVSTKVVILPIILAMIVALILGINAGMKKAEEEITEILPSYDDTVNWEVISFDEAMNHWDDDQAILFYAFNDCPYCTAAKPVLGAVSYNNADAVSIYYVDVSRGERVEGNETYDLTLEHFKEYLPEEKMYVPYVVFIKEGRVMGAWTGTVDSHDLSKGLTSAETYQLYGIYTGLYFQLI
;
A
#
# COMPACT_ATOMS: atom_id res chain seq x y z
N MET A 1 49.68 -6.38 51.28
CA MET A 1 48.25 -6.02 51.19
C MET A 1 47.94 -5.82 49.71
N ASN A 2 47.41 -6.86 49.07
CA ASN A 2 47.01 -6.75 47.65
C ASN A 2 45.52 -6.46 47.59
N SER A 3 45.22 -5.25 47.20
CA SER A 3 43.85 -4.81 46.90
C SER A 3 43.46 -5.33 45.51
N ALA A 4 42.77 -6.47 45.50
CA ALA A 4 42.08 -6.94 44.28
C ALA A 4 40.87 -6.02 44.06
N VAL A 5 41.04 -5.00 43.28
CA VAL A 5 39.94 -4.17 42.78
C VAL A 5 39.04 -5.11 41.96
N SER A 6 37.83 -5.32 42.45
CA SER A 6 36.86 -6.26 41.87
C SER A 6 36.53 -5.84 40.44
N THR A 7 37.07 -6.55 39.47
CA THR A 7 36.87 -6.38 38.02
C THR A 7 35.37 -6.40 37.66
N LYS A 8 34.53 -7.00 38.50
CA LYS A 8 33.07 -7.07 38.33
C LYS A 8 32.37 -5.72 38.43
N VAL A 9 32.90 -4.74 39.17
CA VAL A 9 32.25 -3.43 39.39
C VAL A 9 32.41 -2.52 38.19
N VAL A 10 33.42 -2.73 37.34
CA VAL A 10 33.70 -1.87 36.18
C VAL A 10 33.04 -2.37 34.92
N ILE A 11 32.81 -3.67 34.76
CA ILE A 11 32.25 -4.28 33.55
C ILE A 11 30.75 -3.97 33.40
N LEU A 12 29.99 -3.98 34.49
CA LEU A 12 28.55 -3.76 34.46
C LEU A 12 28.13 -2.36 33.89
N PRO A 13 28.75 -1.25 34.35
CA PRO A 13 28.44 0.09 33.79
C PRO A 13 28.85 0.25 32.32
N ILE A 14 29.91 -0.43 31.87
CA ILE A 14 30.37 -0.40 30.49
C ILE A 14 29.36 -1.12 29.58
N ILE A 15 28.89 -2.29 30.00
CA ILE A 15 27.86 -3.04 29.25
C ILE A 15 26.57 -2.24 29.19
N LEU A 16 26.13 -1.64 30.29
CA LEU A 16 24.94 -0.80 30.34
C LEU A 16 25.06 0.41 29.40
N ALA A 17 26.21 1.09 29.41
CA ALA A 17 26.48 2.20 28.51
C ALA A 17 26.44 1.81 27.03
N MET A 18 26.97 0.64 26.67
CA MET A 18 26.91 0.12 25.31
C MET A 18 25.48 -0.21 24.89
N ILE A 19 24.68 -0.80 25.77
CA ILE A 19 23.28 -1.10 25.50
C ILE A 19 22.47 0.19 25.28
N VAL A 20 22.68 1.20 26.14
CA VAL A 20 22.03 2.50 26.01
C VAL A 20 22.45 3.19 24.70
N ALA A 21 23.72 3.16 24.34
CA ALA A 21 24.22 3.74 23.09
C ALA A 21 23.63 3.01 21.86
N LEU A 22 23.49 1.68 21.93
CA LEU A 22 22.86 0.88 20.89
C LEU A 22 21.38 1.24 20.72
N ILE A 23 20.63 1.34 21.83
CA ILE A 23 19.20 1.74 21.81
C ILE A 23 19.02 3.15 21.25
N LEU A 24 19.88 4.11 21.70
CA LEU A 24 19.83 5.46 21.19
C LEU A 24 20.19 5.55 19.70
N GLY A 25 21.16 4.75 19.25
CA GLY A 25 21.53 4.64 17.84
C GLY A 25 20.40 4.07 16.99
N ILE A 26 19.71 3.04 17.45
CA ILE A 26 18.55 2.46 16.79
C ILE A 26 17.41 3.49 16.71
N ASN A 27 17.09 4.17 17.83
CA ASN A 27 16.03 5.17 17.85
C ASN A 27 16.33 6.37 16.95
N ALA A 28 17.59 6.83 16.90
CA ALA A 28 18.00 7.90 16.00
C ALA A 28 17.93 7.46 14.52
N GLY A 29 18.30 6.23 14.24
CA GLY A 29 18.17 5.64 12.89
C GLY A 29 16.73 5.50 12.46
N MET A 30 15.84 5.04 13.33
CA MET A 30 14.40 4.93 13.04
C MET A 30 13.79 6.32 12.82
N LYS A 31 14.11 7.31 13.65
CA LYS A 31 13.60 8.67 13.49
C LYS A 31 14.06 9.33 12.19
N LYS A 32 15.31 9.09 11.79
CA LYS A 32 15.83 9.56 10.50
C LYS A 32 15.15 8.85 9.33
N ALA A 33 14.87 7.56 9.44
CA ALA A 33 14.12 6.81 8.43
C ALA A 33 12.67 7.31 8.33
N GLU A 34 12.01 7.63 9.45
CA GLU A 34 10.68 8.24 9.45
C GLU A 34 10.65 9.62 8.79
N GLU A 35 11.66 10.47 9.04
CA GLU A 35 11.78 11.77 8.39
C GLU A 35 12.03 11.62 6.88
N GLU A 36 12.88 10.68 6.47
CA GLU A 36 13.18 10.39 5.06
C GLU A 36 11.96 9.80 4.33
N ILE A 37 11.17 8.94 5.01
CA ILE A 37 9.92 8.40 4.49
C ILE A 37 8.87 9.51 4.28
N THR A 38 8.78 10.48 5.20
CA THR A 38 7.84 11.59 5.10
C THR A 38 8.21 12.55 3.95
N GLU A 39 9.48 12.61 3.57
CA GLU A 39 9.97 13.42 2.45
C GLU A 39 9.77 12.71 1.09
N ILE A 40 9.81 11.36 1.07
CA ILE A 40 9.61 10.55 -0.14
C ILE A 40 8.12 10.39 -0.49
N LEU A 41 7.23 10.36 0.52
CA LEU A 41 5.80 10.40 0.32
C LEU A 41 5.39 11.87 0.26
N PRO A 42 5.18 12.46 -0.92
CA PRO A 42 4.66 13.81 -0.99
C PRO A 42 3.37 13.86 -0.18
N SER A 43 3.16 14.96 0.52
CA SER A 43 1.87 15.22 1.15
C SER A 43 0.82 15.06 0.06
N TYR A 44 0.09 13.95 0.13
CA TYR A 44 -0.99 13.66 -0.79
C TYR A 44 -1.97 14.83 -0.70
N ASP A 45 -1.88 15.71 -1.66
CA ASP A 45 -2.90 16.69 -1.91
C ASP A 45 -3.97 15.97 -2.75
N ASP A 46 -5.24 16.24 -2.49
CA ASP A 46 -6.40 15.69 -3.22
C ASP A 46 -6.38 16.00 -4.74
N THR A 47 -5.24 16.40 -5.27
CA THR A 47 -5.00 16.82 -6.65
C THR A 47 -4.83 15.66 -7.64
N VAL A 48 -4.71 14.41 -7.19
CA VAL A 48 -4.78 13.28 -8.13
C VAL A 48 -6.22 13.19 -8.65
N ASN A 49 -6.37 13.48 -9.92
CA ASN A 49 -7.66 13.46 -10.58
C ASN A 49 -8.13 12.01 -10.78
N TRP A 50 -8.81 11.48 -9.75
CA TRP A 50 -9.45 10.18 -9.82
C TRP A 50 -10.67 10.28 -10.73
N GLU A 51 -10.67 9.58 -11.84
CA GLU A 51 -11.90 9.39 -12.60
C GLU A 51 -12.76 8.35 -11.89
N VAL A 52 -13.94 8.79 -11.41
CA VAL A 52 -14.86 7.89 -10.70
C VAL A 52 -15.78 7.26 -11.73
N ILE A 53 -15.71 5.95 -11.85
CA ILE A 53 -16.51 5.16 -12.78
C ILE A 53 -17.35 4.13 -12.04
N SER A 54 -18.41 3.66 -12.67
CA SER A 54 -19.21 2.54 -12.16
C SER A 54 -18.49 1.22 -12.34
N PHE A 55 -18.99 0.20 -11.64
CA PHE A 55 -18.48 -1.17 -11.78
C PHE A 55 -18.61 -1.68 -13.23
N ASP A 56 -19.74 -1.38 -13.88
CA ASP A 56 -19.99 -1.80 -15.27
C ASP A 56 -19.05 -1.10 -16.28
N GLU A 57 -18.70 0.17 -16.02
CA GLU A 57 -17.76 0.91 -16.86
C GLU A 57 -16.32 0.41 -16.75
N ALA A 58 -15.94 -0.19 -15.63
CA ALA A 58 -14.58 -0.63 -15.40
C ALA A 58 -14.06 -1.60 -16.47
N MET A 59 -14.92 -2.45 -17.02
CA MET A 59 -14.54 -3.40 -18.05
C MET A 59 -14.29 -2.75 -19.42
N ASN A 60 -14.75 -1.51 -19.64
CA ASN A 60 -14.42 -0.76 -20.86
C ASN A 60 -12.94 -0.38 -20.95
N HIS A 61 -12.24 -0.39 -19.79
CA HIS A 61 -10.81 -0.08 -19.66
C HIS A 61 -9.92 -1.33 -19.70
N TRP A 62 -10.50 -2.50 -19.97
CA TRP A 62 -9.77 -3.76 -20.07
C TRP A 62 -8.71 -3.74 -21.19
N ASP A 63 -9.06 -3.19 -22.34
CA ASP A 63 -8.22 -3.14 -23.53
C ASP A 63 -7.40 -1.84 -23.65
N ASP A 64 -7.41 -0.98 -22.63
CA ASP A 64 -6.59 0.25 -22.63
C ASP A 64 -5.10 -0.10 -22.73
N ASP A 65 -4.32 0.78 -23.34
CA ASP A 65 -2.85 0.63 -23.41
C ASP A 65 -2.25 0.46 -22.02
N GLN A 66 -2.75 1.22 -21.04
CA GLN A 66 -2.39 1.12 -19.63
C GLN A 66 -3.51 1.70 -18.76
N ALA A 67 -3.95 0.96 -17.76
CA ALA A 67 -4.94 1.39 -16.79
C ALA A 67 -4.66 0.85 -15.38
N ILE A 68 -5.03 1.62 -14.37
CA ILE A 68 -5.07 1.18 -12.98
C ILE A 68 -6.52 1.29 -12.50
N LEU A 69 -7.13 0.17 -12.14
CA LEU A 69 -8.47 0.13 -11.58
C LEU A 69 -8.37 -0.06 -10.06
N PHE A 70 -8.96 0.87 -9.32
CA PHE A 70 -9.03 0.85 -7.86
C PHE A 70 -10.47 0.60 -7.42
N TYR A 71 -10.81 -0.66 -7.15
CA TYR A 71 -12.12 -1.07 -6.67
C TYR A 71 -12.25 -0.75 -5.18
N ALA A 72 -13.19 0.13 -4.85
CA ALA A 72 -13.36 0.66 -3.49
C ALA A 72 -14.76 1.20 -3.26
N PHE A 73 -15.08 1.55 -2.00
CA PHE A 73 -16.26 2.34 -1.65
C PHE A 73 -15.94 3.31 -0.51
N ASN A 74 -16.73 4.38 -0.38
CA ASN A 74 -16.40 5.52 0.48
C ASN A 74 -16.27 5.19 1.97
N ASP A 75 -17.08 4.28 2.51
CA ASP A 75 -17.09 3.94 3.94
C ASP A 75 -16.17 2.74 4.27
N CYS A 76 -15.27 2.38 3.36
CA CYS A 76 -14.31 1.31 3.56
C CYS A 76 -13.01 1.84 4.22
N PRO A 77 -12.71 1.49 5.47
CA PRO A 77 -11.52 2.00 6.16
C PRO A 77 -10.19 1.62 5.46
N TYR A 78 -10.09 0.41 4.95
CA TYR A 78 -8.93 -0.03 4.18
C TYR A 78 -8.78 0.75 2.88
N CYS A 79 -9.89 1.07 2.21
CA CYS A 79 -9.88 1.83 0.96
C CYS A 79 -9.42 3.27 1.21
N THR A 80 -9.92 3.88 2.30
CA THR A 80 -9.50 5.23 2.73
C THR A 80 -8.00 5.29 3.04
N ALA A 81 -7.44 4.23 3.62
CA ALA A 81 -6.02 4.14 3.93
C ALA A 81 -5.16 3.89 2.67
N ALA A 82 -5.63 3.07 1.73
CA ALA A 82 -4.89 2.69 0.53
C ALA A 82 -4.88 3.78 -0.56
N LYS A 83 -5.99 4.51 -0.71
CA LYS A 83 -6.19 5.52 -1.76
C LYS A 83 -5.06 6.56 -1.84
N PRO A 84 -4.66 7.25 -0.74
CA PRO A 84 -3.58 8.23 -0.79
C PRO A 84 -2.24 7.63 -1.19
N VAL A 85 -1.97 6.38 -0.81
CA VAL A 85 -0.71 5.71 -1.16
C VAL A 85 -0.64 5.42 -2.66
N LEU A 86 -1.73 4.95 -3.26
CA LEU A 86 -1.80 4.74 -4.71
C LEU A 86 -1.71 6.07 -5.47
N GLY A 87 -2.37 7.11 -4.95
CA GLY A 87 -2.28 8.46 -5.50
C GLY A 87 -0.84 8.99 -5.53
N ALA A 88 -0.08 8.76 -4.47
CA ALA A 88 1.34 9.14 -4.41
C ALA A 88 2.20 8.39 -5.45
N VAL A 89 1.92 7.11 -5.71
CA VAL A 89 2.62 6.35 -6.75
C VAL A 89 2.37 6.96 -8.13
N SER A 90 1.13 7.28 -8.45
CA SER A 90 0.78 7.92 -9.72
C SER A 90 1.40 9.31 -9.88
N TYR A 91 1.34 10.13 -8.83
CA TYR A 91 1.90 11.49 -8.84
C TYR A 91 3.42 11.50 -9.08
N ASN A 92 4.14 10.56 -8.43
CA ASN A 92 5.60 10.49 -8.53
C ASN A 92 6.09 9.89 -9.85
N ASN A 93 5.22 9.20 -10.57
CA ASN A 93 5.54 8.53 -11.83
C ASN A 93 4.73 9.19 -12.97
N ALA A 94 4.97 10.45 -13.23
CA ALA A 94 4.19 11.38 -14.05
C ALA A 94 3.95 10.99 -15.54
N ASP A 95 4.30 9.81 -15.95
CA ASP A 95 3.95 9.24 -17.25
C ASP A 95 2.53 8.67 -17.13
N ALA A 96 1.60 9.51 -17.47
CA ALA A 96 0.16 9.48 -17.44
C ALA A 96 -0.53 8.10 -17.61
N VAL A 97 -0.42 7.22 -16.61
CA VAL A 97 -1.33 6.07 -16.51
C VAL A 97 -2.63 6.55 -15.88
N SER A 98 -3.75 6.30 -16.55
CA SER A 98 -5.06 6.64 -16.02
C SER A 98 -5.40 5.79 -14.79
N ILE A 99 -5.85 6.45 -13.72
CA ILE A 99 -6.35 5.77 -12.53
C ILE A 99 -7.86 5.97 -12.43
N TYR A 100 -8.58 4.87 -12.41
CA TYR A 100 -10.02 4.84 -12.26
C TYR A 100 -10.41 4.38 -10.86
N TYR A 101 -11.19 5.20 -10.16
CA TYR A 101 -11.86 4.80 -8.93
C TYR A 101 -13.15 4.08 -9.29
N VAL A 102 -13.17 2.76 -9.14
CA VAL A 102 -14.36 1.94 -9.41
C VAL A 102 -15.21 1.86 -8.15
N ASP A 103 -16.34 2.57 -8.15
CA ASP A 103 -17.28 2.56 -7.02
C ASP A 103 -18.05 1.23 -6.98
N VAL A 104 -17.82 0.44 -5.93
CA VAL A 104 -18.46 -0.86 -5.70
C VAL A 104 -19.52 -0.80 -4.59
N SER A 105 -19.99 0.38 -4.22
CA SER A 105 -20.92 0.58 -3.10
C SER A 105 -22.36 0.13 -3.41
N ARG A 106 -22.73 0.01 -4.68
CA ARG A 106 -24.12 -0.13 -5.13
C ARG A 106 -24.66 -1.56 -5.15
N GLY A 107 -23.98 -2.52 -4.49
CA GLY A 107 -24.45 -3.90 -4.43
C GLY A 107 -24.23 -4.71 -5.70
N GLU A 108 -23.39 -4.22 -6.60
CA GLU A 108 -23.07 -4.86 -7.88
C GLU A 108 -22.19 -6.12 -7.69
N ARG A 109 -21.53 -6.26 -6.55
CA ARG A 109 -20.71 -7.43 -6.19
C ARG A 109 -21.57 -8.58 -5.65
N VAL A 110 -22.44 -9.10 -6.49
CA VAL A 110 -23.36 -10.19 -6.14
C VAL A 110 -23.21 -11.30 -7.17
N GLU A 111 -23.04 -12.52 -6.70
CA GLU A 111 -23.05 -13.72 -7.55
C GLU A 111 -24.31 -13.73 -8.42
N GLY A 112 -24.13 -13.97 -9.73
CA GLY A 112 -25.19 -13.91 -10.72
C GLY A 112 -25.39 -12.52 -11.35
N ASN A 113 -24.65 -11.50 -10.92
CA ASN A 113 -24.52 -10.25 -11.70
C ASN A 113 -23.51 -10.50 -12.82
N GLU A 114 -23.94 -10.31 -14.08
CA GLU A 114 -23.13 -10.65 -15.27
C GLU A 114 -21.78 -9.93 -15.29
N THR A 115 -21.75 -8.63 -14.97
CA THR A 115 -20.52 -7.86 -14.94
C THR A 115 -19.60 -8.30 -13.80
N TYR A 116 -20.15 -8.62 -12.63
CA TYR A 116 -19.37 -9.12 -11.51
C TYR A 116 -18.74 -10.47 -11.82
N ASP A 117 -19.51 -11.40 -12.36
CA ASP A 117 -19.05 -12.73 -12.72
C ASP A 117 -17.97 -12.66 -13.82
N LEU A 118 -18.14 -11.78 -14.82
CA LEU A 118 -17.13 -11.51 -15.85
C LEU A 118 -15.85 -10.92 -15.27
N THR A 119 -15.97 -9.98 -14.33
CA THR A 119 -14.83 -9.36 -13.64
C THR A 119 -14.06 -10.40 -12.83
N LEU A 120 -14.76 -11.28 -12.10
CA LEU A 120 -14.13 -12.39 -11.37
C LEU A 120 -13.38 -13.33 -12.31
N GLU A 121 -13.94 -13.66 -13.46
CA GLU A 121 -13.29 -14.53 -14.46
C GLU A 121 -11.98 -13.91 -14.98
N HIS A 122 -11.99 -12.61 -15.31
CA HIS A 122 -10.79 -11.91 -15.80
C HIS A 122 -9.69 -11.79 -14.73
N PHE A 123 -10.06 -11.65 -13.47
CA PHE A 123 -9.11 -11.44 -12.39
C PHE A 123 -8.84 -12.69 -11.54
N LYS A 124 -9.43 -13.83 -11.89
CA LYS A 124 -9.45 -15.07 -11.11
C LYS A 124 -8.09 -15.46 -10.53
N GLU A 125 -7.03 -15.41 -11.33
CA GLU A 125 -5.67 -15.79 -10.91
C GLU A 125 -5.06 -14.82 -9.90
N TYR A 126 -5.65 -13.62 -9.75
CA TYR A 126 -5.16 -12.53 -8.90
C TYR A 126 -6.07 -12.25 -7.70
N LEU A 127 -7.19 -12.98 -7.59
CA LEU A 127 -8.16 -12.80 -6.50
C LEU A 127 -7.91 -13.83 -5.39
N PRO A 128 -7.77 -13.39 -4.13
CA PRO A 128 -7.68 -14.31 -3.01
C PRO A 128 -9.00 -15.09 -2.87
N GLU A 129 -8.92 -16.42 -2.77
CA GLU A 129 -10.08 -17.31 -2.63
C GLU A 129 -11.16 -17.11 -3.72
N GLU A 130 -10.76 -16.67 -4.91
CA GLU A 130 -11.65 -16.34 -6.02
C GLU A 130 -12.74 -15.29 -5.67
N LYS A 131 -12.43 -14.40 -4.71
CA LYS A 131 -13.34 -13.35 -4.23
C LYS A 131 -12.71 -11.97 -4.31
N MET A 132 -13.49 -10.99 -4.69
CA MET A 132 -13.06 -9.60 -4.69
C MET A 132 -13.27 -8.98 -3.30
N TYR A 133 -12.20 -8.83 -2.56
CA TYR A 133 -12.16 -8.01 -1.35
C TYR A 133 -11.62 -6.62 -1.70
N VAL A 134 -12.11 -5.59 -1.06
CA VAL A 134 -11.68 -4.20 -1.31
C VAL A 134 -10.89 -3.62 -0.14
N PRO A 135 -9.93 -2.71 -0.41
CA PRO A 135 -9.54 -2.22 -1.74
C PRO A 135 -8.93 -3.32 -2.60
N TYR A 136 -9.29 -3.36 -3.86
CA TYR A 136 -8.63 -4.19 -4.86
C TYR A 136 -8.05 -3.29 -5.94
N VAL A 137 -6.76 -3.38 -6.16
CA VAL A 137 -6.04 -2.60 -7.17
C VAL A 137 -5.54 -3.54 -8.23
N VAL A 138 -5.87 -3.29 -9.47
CA VAL A 138 -5.39 -4.07 -10.60
C VAL A 138 -4.74 -3.16 -11.64
N PHE A 139 -3.59 -3.59 -12.14
CA PHE A 139 -2.79 -2.93 -13.17
C PHE A 139 -2.99 -3.69 -14.47
N ILE A 140 -3.52 -3.02 -15.48
CA ILE A 140 -3.92 -3.62 -16.77
C ILE A 140 -3.12 -2.99 -17.90
N LYS A 141 -2.72 -3.82 -18.85
CA LYS A 141 -2.06 -3.41 -20.09
C LYS A 141 -2.56 -4.25 -21.24
N GLU A 142 -3.19 -3.62 -22.22
CA GLU A 142 -3.62 -4.27 -23.47
C GLU A 142 -4.37 -5.61 -23.23
N GLY A 143 -5.40 -5.61 -22.42
CA GLY A 143 -6.22 -6.78 -22.09
C GLY A 143 -5.51 -7.82 -21.21
N ARG A 144 -4.49 -7.44 -20.45
CA ARG A 144 -3.76 -8.35 -19.56
C ARG A 144 -3.56 -7.74 -18.18
N VAL A 145 -3.74 -8.54 -17.15
CA VAL A 145 -3.38 -8.18 -15.78
C VAL A 145 -1.86 -8.26 -15.64
N MET A 146 -1.23 -7.13 -15.38
CA MET A 146 0.21 -7.04 -15.09
C MET A 146 0.50 -7.36 -13.62
N GLY A 147 -0.47 -7.11 -12.74
CA GLY A 147 -0.43 -7.45 -11.34
C GLY A 147 -1.61 -6.86 -10.60
N ALA A 148 -1.86 -7.35 -9.39
CA ALA A 148 -2.94 -6.87 -8.55
C ALA A 148 -2.56 -6.95 -7.07
N TRP A 149 -3.29 -6.19 -6.24
CA TRP A 149 -3.14 -6.22 -4.80
C TRP A 149 -4.51 -6.06 -4.11
N THR A 150 -4.72 -6.83 -3.05
CA THR A 150 -5.94 -6.78 -2.24
C THR A 150 -5.64 -6.28 -0.84
N GLY A 151 -6.43 -5.35 -0.36
CA GLY A 151 -6.27 -4.81 0.99
C GLY A 151 -5.14 -3.78 1.11
N THR A 152 -4.62 -3.66 2.31
CA THR A 152 -3.44 -2.86 2.64
C THR A 152 -2.25 -3.78 2.94
N VAL A 153 -1.61 -3.65 4.10
CA VAL A 153 -0.57 -4.56 4.59
C VAL A 153 -1.12 -5.38 5.76
N ASP A 154 -0.58 -6.59 5.95
CA ASP A 154 -1.09 -7.55 6.96
C ASP A 154 -1.09 -7.00 8.40
N SER A 155 -0.17 -6.09 8.73
CA SER A 155 -0.05 -5.48 10.04
C SER A 155 -1.03 -4.34 10.31
N HIS A 156 -1.78 -3.88 9.31
CA HIS A 156 -2.66 -2.72 9.43
C HIS A 156 -3.80 -2.94 10.44
N ASP A 157 -3.78 -2.15 11.50
CA ASP A 157 -4.84 -2.09 12.52
C ASP A 157 -5.92 -1.08 12.08
N LEU A 158 -7.10 -1.56 11.74
CA LEU A 158 -8.23 -0.73 11.29
C LEU A 158 -8.67 0.36 12.27
N SER A 159 -8.36 0.22 13.55
CA SER A 159 -8.66 1.24 14.55
C SER A 159 -7.73 2.45 14.46
N LYS A 160 -6.70 2.35 13.64
CA LYS A 160 -5.65 3.35 13.41
C LYS A 160 -5.43 3.53 11.92
N GLY A 161 -4.93 4.68 11.51
CA GLY A 161 -4.40 4.83 10.15
C GLY A 161 -3.14 3.98 9.94
N LEU A 162 -2.71 3.86 8.70
CA LEU A 162 -1.41 3.25 8.40
C LEU A 162 -0.29 4.00 9.15
N THR A 163 0.60 3.26 9.79
CA THR A 163 1.85 3.80 10.29
C THR A 163 2.76 4.18 9.12
N SER A 164 3.80 5.02 9.36
CA SER A 164 4.78 5.37 8.33
C SER A 164 5.43 4.14 7.69
N ALA A 165 5.75 3.11 8.49
CA ALA A 165 6.32 1.87 7.99
C ALA A 165 5.35 1.08 7.09
N GLU A 166 4.09 0.99 7.46
CA GLU A 166 3.02 0.34 6.68
C GLU A 166 2.72 1.11 5.40
N THR A 167 2.68 2.43 5.48
CA THR A 167 2.52 3.31 4.31
C THR A 167 3.66 3.09 3.31
N TYR A 168 4.91 3.06 3.79
CA TYR A 168 6.07 2.79 2.94
C TYR A 168 6.05 1.39 2.32
N GLN A 169 5.65 0.38 3.09
CA GLN A 169 5.50 -0.98 2.59
C GLN A 169 4.46 -1.04 1.46
N LEU A 170 3.28 -0.44 1.68
CA LEU A 170 2.21 -0.42 0.68
C LEU A 170 2.63 0.39 -0.57
N TYR A 171 3.31 1.52 -0.38
CA TYR A 171 3.88 2.31 -1.47
C TYR A 171 4.87 1.50 -2.32
N GLY A 172 5.74 0.73 -1.68
CA GLY A 172 6.67 -0.17 -2.36
C GLY A 172 5.98 -1.24 -3.18
N ILE A 173 4.89 -1.82 -2.65
CA ILE A 173 4.06 -2.80 -3.36
C ILE A 173 3.46 -2.18 -4.62
N TYR A 174 2.77 -1.04 -4.49
CA TYR A 174 2.14 -0.38 -5.64
C TYR A 174 3.15 0.13 -6.66
N THR A 175 4.30 0.63 -6.21
CA THR A 175 5.39 1.04 -7.10
C THR A 175 5.95 -0.15 -7.89
N GLY A 176 6.13 -1.30 -7.23
CA GLY A 176 6.58 -2.52 -7.90
C GLY A 176 5.59 -3.02 -8.96
N LEU A 177 4.29 -2.89 -8.73
CA LEU A 177 3.25 -3.20 -9.71
C LEU A 177 3.21 -2.17 -10.85
N TYR A 178 3.36 -0.89 -10.52
CA TYR A 178 3.43 0.19 -11.52
C TYR A 178 4.57 -0.02 -12.52
N PHE A 179 5.75 -0.43 -12.05
CA PHE A 179 6.88 -0.73 -12.94
C PHE A 179 6.68 -1.94 -13.86
N GLN A 180 5.72 -2.81 -13.56
CA GLN A 180 5.34 -3.87 -14.50
C GLN A 180 4.40 -3.37 -15.60
N LEU A 181 3.72 -2.24 -15.35
CA LEU A 181 2.79 -1.64 -16.28
C LEU A 181 3.51 -0.83 -17.38
N ILE A 182 4.56 -0.11 -17.02
CA ILE A 182 5.36 0.71 -17.96
C ILE A 182 6.47 -0.12 -18.60
#